data_4e989af32ace002a8f427a5d75dcb593
#
_entry.id   4e989af32ace002a8f427a5d75dcb593
#
_cell.length_a   1.000
_cell.length_b   1.000
_cell.length_c   1.000
_cell.angle_alpha   90.00
_cell.angle_beta   90.00
_cell.angle_gamma   90.00
#
_symmetry.space_group_name_H-M   'P 1'
#
loop_
_entity.id
_entity.type
_entity.pdbx_description
1 polymer ?
#
loop_
_entity_poly.entity_id
_entity_poly.type
_entity_poly.pdbx_seq_one_letter_code
_entity_poly.pdbx_strand_id
1 'polypeptide(L)'
;MKIRKIDAQPQERKKLRVAAYCRVSTDSDDQKESLDTQKKHYESWIKMHSNWEFAGVFYDFGISGTKADARDGLQALLYECRIGRIDYILTKSISRFSRNTTDCLSLVRELLDMNISIYFEKENIDTSSMESELVLSILSSMAQDESKSISENNKWAVKKRFEKGTYKFSCLPYGYMHDNEGDMIINPHEADTVRFIFQSVLNGIGTEKIADILETRKIPTRKGGKWTSSSIRTILSNEKYYGAATFQKTYTDDNYHRSRNCGKLTVSLTLNIMNQS
;
A
#
# COMPACT_ATOMS: atom_id res chain seq x y z
N MET A 1 -13.28 -73.11 21.12
CA MET A 1 -13.31 -71.80 20.45
C MET A 1 -11.86 -71.43 20.13
N LYS A 2 -11.45 -71.41 18.82
CA LYS A 2 -10.06 -71.08 18.42
C LYS A 2 -10.01 -69.59 18.12
N ILE A 3 -9.33 -68.81 18.96
CA ILE A 3 -9.07 -67.38 18.73
C ILE A 3 -7.93 -67.30 17.71
N ARG A 4 -8.20 -66.79 16.49
CA ARG A 4 -7.16 -66.40 15.52
C ARG A 4 -6.72 -64.97 15.86
N LYS A 5 -5.44 -64.78 16.20
CA LYS A 5 -4.80 -63.46 16.19
C LYS A 5 -4.75 -62.99 14.73
N ILE A 6 -5.42 -61.93 14.44
CA ILE A 6 -5.22 -61.19 13.19
C ILE A 6 -4.09 -60.19 13.50
N ASP A 7 -2.90 -60.46 12.96
CA ASP A 7 -1.83 -59.48 12.98
C ASP A 7 -2.26 -58.27 12.15
N ALA A 8 -2.41 -57.12 12.80
CA ALA A 8 -2.67 -55.89 12.11
C ALA A 8 -1.50 -55.62 11.15
N GLN A 9 -1.77 -55.65 9.86
CA GLN A 9 -0.77 -55.22 8.86
C GLN A 9 -0.36 -53.78 9.21
N PRO A 10 0.95 -53.49 9.27
CA PRO A 10 1.41 -52.12 9.48
C PRO A 10 0.87 -51.30 8.32
N GLN A 11 -0.08 -50.39 8.56
CA GLN A 11 -0.47 -49.37 7.61
C GLN A 11 0.79 -48.55 7.33
N GLU A 12 1.38 -48.63 6.16
CA GLU A 12 2.40 -47.68 5.70
C GLU A 12 1.81 -46.28 5.83
N ARG A 13 2.31 -45.54 6.80
CA ARG A 13 1.90 -44.13 6.97
C ARG A 13 2.35 -43.40 5.73
N LYS A 14 1.37 -42.93 4.93
CA LYS A 14 1.61 -42.13 3.74
C LYS A 14 2.50 -40.93 4.16
N LYS A 15 3.66 -40.78 3.52
CA LYS A 15 4.57 -39.66 3.76
C LYS A 15 3.91 -38.35 3.38
N LEU A 16 4.17 -37.27 4.13
CA LEU A 16 3.73 -35.92 3.78
C LEU A 16 4.57 -35.40 2.62
N ARG A 17 3.93 -34.95 1.55
CA ARG A 17 4.59 -34.31 0.42
C ARG A 17 4.88 -32.86 0.75
N VAL A 18 6.14 -32.55 0.95
CA VAL A 18 6.62 -31.27 1.47
C VAL A 18 7.29 -30.49 0.36
N ALA A 19 6.81 -29.28 0.12
CA ALA A 19 7.44 -28.31 -0.78
C ALA A 19 8.02 -27.14 0.00
N ALA A 20 9.03 -26.47 -0.57
CA ALA A 20 9.55 -25.22 -0.02
C ALA A 20 9.26 -24.05 -0.96
N TYR A 21 9.04 -22.86 -0.38
CA TYR A 21 8.92 -21.61 -1.13
C TYR A 21 9.98 -20.59 -0.70
N CYS A 22 10.70 -20.06 -1.68
CA CYS A 22 11.78 -19.09 -1.49
C CYS A 22 11.50 -17.81 -2.28
N ARG A 23 11.82 -16.64 -1.69
CA ARG A 23 11.85 -15.37 -2.40
C ARG A 23 13.19 -14.67 -2.17
N VAL A 24 13.90 -14.37 -3.25
CA VAL A 24 15.21 -13.69 -3.23
C VAL A 24 15.09 -12.34 -3.97
N SER A 25 15.85 -11.33 -3.53
CA SER A 25 15.94 -10.04 -4.21
C SER A 25 16.91 -10.12 -5.40
N THR A 26 16.80 -9.20 -6.39
CA THR A 26 17.53 -9.30 -7.68
C THR A 26 18.81 -8.49 -7.76
N ASP A 27 19.33 -7.90 -6.67
CA ASP A 27 20.31 -6.80 -6.76
C ASP A 27 21.78 -7.20 -6.93
N SER A 28 22.17 -8.51 -6.96
CA SER A 28 23.56 -8.92 -7.24
C SER A 28 23.71 -10.40 -7.58
N ASP A 29 24.84 -10.77 -8.22
CA ASP A 29 25.22 -12.17 -8.52
C ASP A 29 25.38 -13.03 -7.25
N ASP A 30 25.72 -12.43 -6.11
CA ASP A 30 25.78 -13.08 -4.79
C ASP A 30 24.42 -13.69 -4.38
N GLN A 31 23.32 -13.27 -4.99
CA GLN A 31 21.96 -13.71 -4.64
C GLN A 31 21.51 -14.95 -5.41
N LYS A 32 22.12 -15.26 -6.56
CA LYS A 32 21.91 -16.56 -7.23
C LYS A 32 22.54 -17.67 -6.40
N GLU A 33 23.73 -17.40 -5.86
CA GLU A 33 24.42 -18.29 -4.94
C GLU A 33 23.61 -18.50 -3.63
N SER A 34 22.94 -17.41 -3.15
CA SER A 34 21.99 -17.47 -2.04
C SER A 34 20.75 -18.32 -2.33
N LEU A 35 20.19 -18.29 -3.55
CA LEU A 35 19.03 -19.11 -3.93
C LEU A 35 19.41 -20.60 -3.97
N ASP A 36 20.53 -20.95 -4.57
CA ASP A 36 20.98 -22.34 -4.64
C ASP A 36 21.30 -22.90 -3.25
N THR A 37 21.84 -22.06 -2.38
CA THR A 37 22.06 -22.40 -0.98
C THR A 37 20.75 -22.65 -0.25
N GLN A 38 19.73 -21.81 -0.45
CA GLN A 38 18.40 -21.99 0.15
C GLN A 38 17.72 -23.27 -0.39
N LYS A 39 17.82 -23.54 -1.70
CA LYS A 39 17.28 -24.77 -2.30
C LYS A 39 17.91 -26.01 -1.68
N LYS A 40 19.23 -26.07 -1.59
CA LYS A 40 19.98 -27.19 -0.98
C LYS A 40 19.62 -27.35 0.50
N HIS A 41 19.46 -26.23 1.21
CA HIS A 41 19.07 -26.25 2.62
C HIS A 41 17.69 -26.90 2.82
N TYR A 42 16.65 -26.44 2.10
CA TYR A 42 15.31 -27.00 2.23
C TYR A 42 15.23 -28.44 1.72
N GLU A 43 15.90 -28.75 0.62
CA GLU A 43 15.96 -30.12 0.11
C GLU A 43 16.59 -31.06 1.14
N SER A 44 17.72 -30.67 1.74
CA SER A 44 18.38 -31.44 2.79
C SER A 44 17.51 -31.57 4.04
N TRP A 45 16.88 -30.47 4.45
CA TRP A 45 16.01 -30.45 5.62
C TRP A 45 14.82 -31.42 5.43
N ILE A 46 14.13 -31.35 4.28
CA ILE A 46 13.01 -32.24 4.00
C ILE A 46 13.47 -33.71 3.97
N LYS A 47 14.59 -34.02 3.34
CA LYS A 47 15.14 -35.39 3.25
C LYS A 47 15.60 -35.96 4.61
N MET A 48 15.94 -35.12 5.57
CA MET A 48 16.28 -35.56 6.94
C MET A 48 15.07 -36.13 7.70
N HIS A 49 13.84 -35.76 7.32
CA HIS A 49 12.63 -36.25 7.95
C HIS A 49 12.13 -37.51 7.28
N SER A 50 12.14 -38.64 7.98
CA SER A 50 11.75 -39.95 7.46
C SER A 50 10.27 -40.02 6.98
N ASN A 51 9.42 -39.18 7.58
CA ASN A 51 7.98 -39.09 7.28
C ASN A 51 7.63 -38.09 6.18
N TRP A 52 8.62 -37.42 5.57
CA TRP A 52 8.42 -36.43 4.52
C TRP A 52 8.89 -36.98 3.17
N GLU A 53 8.23 -36.54 2.12
CA GLU A 53 8.59 -36.76 0.72
C GLU A 53 8.82 -35.38 0.07
N PHE A 54 9.93 -35.23 -0.61
CA PHE A 54 10.30 -33.99 -1.27
C PHE A 54 9.46 -33.73 -2.52
N ALA A 55 8.61 -32.70 -2.50
CA ALA A 55 7.72 -32.32 -3.61
C ALA A 55 8.28 -31.17 -4.48
N GLY A 56 9.39 -30.53 -4.08
CA GLY A 56 10.05 -29.49 -4.88
C GLY A 56 10.34 -28.21 -4.11
N VAL A 57 11.10 -27.32 -4.76
CA VAL A 57 11.34 -25.96 -4.28
C VAL A 57 10.84 -24.96 -5.33
N PHE A 58 9.88 -24.16 -4.95
CA PHE A 58 9.33 -23.06 -5.74
C PHE A 58 9.98 -21.76 -5.34
N TYR A 59 10.21 -20.86 -6.30
CA TYR A 59 10.90 -19.62 -5.99
C TYR A 59 10.50 -18.48 -6.92
N ASP A 60 10.60 -17.26 -6.38
CA ASP A 60 10.43 -16.01 -7.12
C ASP A 60 11.61 -15.08 -6.88
N PHE A 61 11.94 -14.29 -7.90
CA PHE A 61 12.86 -13.18 -7.77
C PHE A 61 12.06 -11.91 -7.46
N GLY A 62 12.36 -11.27 -6.32
CA GLY A 62 11.78 -9.97 -5.97
C GLY A 62 12.40 -8.87 -6.79
N ILE A 63 11.70 -8.35 -7.77
CA ILE A 63 12.11 -7.16 -8.53
C ILE A 63 11.71 -5.94 -7.72
N SER A 64 12.66 -5.06 -7.37
CA SER A 64 12.36 -3.77 -6.77
C SER A 64 11.85 -2.82 -7.85
N GLY A 65 10.60 -2.38 -7.73
CA GLY A 65 10.04 -1.23 -8.47
C GLY A 65 9.19 -1.54 -9.70
N THR A 66 7.95 -1.10 -9.68
CA THR A 66 7.03 -0.65 -10.75
C THR A 66 6.57 -1.60 -11.86
N LYS A 67 7.04 -2.82 -12.00
CA LYS A 67 6.37 -3.83 -12.82
C LYS A 67 5.67 -4.83 -11.90
N ALA A 68 4.42 -5.15 -12.19
CA ALA A 68 3.65 -6.16 -11.49
C ALA A 68 4.53 -7.40 -11.30
N ASP A 69 4.93 -7.67 -10.05
CA ASP A 69 5.71 -8.85 -9.68
C ASP A 69 4.93 -10.09 -10.11
N ALA A 70 5.24 -10.64 -11.25
CA ALA A 70 4.76 -11.96 -11.61
C ALA A 70 5.37 -12.93 -10.59
N ARG A 71 4.54 -13.43 -9.68
CA ARG A 71 4.93 -14.45 -8.69
C ARG A 71 4.66 -15.83 -9.25
N ASP A 72 5.33 -16.13 -10.37
CA ASP A 72 5.12 -17.36 -11.12
C ASP A 72 5.44 -18.60 -10.27
N GLY A 73 6.48 -18.51 -9.42
CA GLY A 73 6.84 -19.56 -8.48
C GLY A 73 5.77 -19.81 -7.41
N LEU A 74 5.19 -18.75 -6.84
CA LEU A 74 4.08 -18.90 -5.89
C LEU A 74 2.82 -19.44 -6.57
N GLN A 75 2.50 -18.96 -7.77
CA GLN A 75 1.35 -19.46 -8.52
C GLN A 75 1.51 -20.94 -8.89
N ALA A 76 2.73 -21.36 -9.29
CA ALA A 76 3.03 -22.77 -9.54
C ALA A 76 2.88 -23.62 -8.27
N LEU A 77 3.37 -23.13 -7.13
CA LEU A 77 3.18 -23.79 -5.83
C LEU A 77 1.69 -23.98 -5.51
N LEU A 78 0.89 -22.91 -5.61
CA LEU A 78 -0.55 -22.95 -5.33
C LEU A 78 -1.31 -23.87 -6.30
N TYR A 79 -0.88 -23.91 -7.55
CA TYR A 79 -1.44 -24.85 -8.52
C TYR A 79 -1.19 -26.32 -8.11
N GLU A 80 0.06 -26.68 -7.74
CA GLU A 80 0.39 -28.02 -7.25
C GLU A 80 -0.37 -28.37 -5.94
N CYS A 81 -0.62 -27.37 -5.10
CA CYS A 81 -1.49 -27.50 -3.92
C CYS A 81 -2.93 -27.85 -4.31
N ARG A 82 -3.53 -27.10 -5.26
CA ARG A 82 -4.92 -27.31 -5.71
C ARG A 82 -5.14 -28.66 -6.38
N ILE A 83 -4.15 -29.21 -7.08
CA ILE A 83 -4.21 -30.56 -7.65
C ILE A 83 -3.83 -31.66 -6.66
N GLY A 84 -3.63 -31.31 -5.40
CA GLY A 84 -3.41 -32.26 -4.30
C GLY A 84 -2.06 -32.98 -4.36
N ARG A 85 -1.00 -32.33 -4.81
CA ARG A 85 0.36 -32.87 -4.87
C ARG A 85 1.26 -32.43 -3.70
N ILE A 86 0.81 -31.47 -2.89
CA ILE A 86 1.54 -30.93 -1.74
C ILE A 86 0.63 -31.02 -0.54
N ASP A 87 1.20 -31.43 0.60
CA ASP A 87 0.50 -31.54 1.88
C ASP A 87 1.06 -30.55 2.91
N TYR A 88 2.31 -30.09 2.71
CA TYR A 88 2.98 -29.21 3.67
C TYR A 88 3.96 -28.27 2.97
N ILE A 89 3.99 -27.00 3.39
CA ILE A 89 4.83 -25.96 2.81
C ILE A 89 5.81 -25.46 3.85
N LEU A 90 7.10 -25.32 3.46
CA LEU A 90 8.13 -24.64 4.26
C LEU A 90 8.45 -23.29 3.62
N THR A 91 8.54 -22.24 4.43
CA THR A 91 8.99 -20.93 3.96
C THR A 91 9.76 -20.20 5.06
N LYS A 92 10.67 -19.33 4.67
CA LYS A 92 11.55 -18.63 5.60
C LYS A 92 10.80 -17.66 6.53
N SER A 93 9.79 -16.94 6.00
CA SER A 93 9.04 -15.95 6.78
C SER A 93 7.75 -15.52 6.09
N ILE A 94 6.83 -14.96 6.85
CA ILE A 94 5.60 -14.33 6.35
C ILE A 94 5.91 -13.30 5.26
N SER A 95 6.91 -12.42 5.49
CA SER A 95 7.30 -11.38 4.53
C SER A 95 7.93 -11.92 3.25
N ARG A 96 8.41 -13.16 3.21
CA ARG A 96 8.87 -13.84 2.00
C ARG A 96 7.74 -14.54 1.27
N PHE A 97 6.78 -15.08 2.02
CA PHE A 97 5.61 -15.78 1.47
C PHE A 97 4.60 -14.83 0.83
N SER A 98 4.37 -13.65 1.42
CA SER A 98 3.44 -12.67 0.87
C SER A 98 4.01 -11.25 0.85
N ARG A 99 3.29 -10.31 0.21
CA ARG A 99 3.70 -8.89 0.11
C ARG A 99 3.35 -8.12 1.38
N ASN A 100 2.28 -8.48 2.00
CA ASN A 100 1.78 -7.91 3.25
C ASN A 100 1.06 -9.00 4.04
N THR A 101 0.77 -8.73 5.29
CA THR A 101 0.16 -9.71 6.19
C THR A 101 -1.29 -10.03 5.81
N THR A 102 -2.02 -9.09 5.19
CA THR A 102 -3.39 -9.32 4.71
C THR A 102 -3.43 -10.36 3.57
N ASP A 103 -2.53 -10.24 2.59
CA ASP A 103 -2.40 -11.23 1.52
C ASP A 103 -1.97 -12.59 2.08
N CYS A 104 -1.05 -12.60 3.09
CA CYS A 104 -0.65 -13.82 3.76
C CYS A 104 -1.85 -14.52 4.41
N LEU A 105 -2.68 -13.78 5.14
CA LEU A 105 -3.88 -14.29 5.79
C LEU A 105 -4.83 -14.96 4.79
N SER A 106 -5.03 -14.34 3.63
CA SER A 106 -5.89 -14.89 2.57
C SER A 106 -5.33 -16.19 1.99
N LEU A 107 -4.02 -16.24 1.73
CA LEU A 107 -3.34 -17.44 1.22
C LEU A 107 -3.35 -18.57 2.25
N VAL A 108 -3.10 -18.27 3.53
CA VAL A 108 -3.13 -19.28 4.60
C VAL A 108 -4.54 -19.86 4.76
N ARG A 109 -5.59 -19.05 4.67
CA ARG A 109 -6.98 -19.54 4.66
C ARG A 109 -7.22 -20.51 3.51
N GLU A 110 -6.83 -20.13 2.28
CA GLU A 110 -6.94 -20.99 1.11
C GLU A 110 -6.22 -22.34 1.30
N LEU A 111 -5.00 -22.32 1.89
CA LEU A 111 -4.24 -23.54 2.16
C LEU A 111 -4.92 -24.41 3.23
N LEU A 112 -5.41 -23.83 4.32
CA LEU A 112 -6.13 -24.53 5.37
C LEU A 112 -7.42 -25.18 4.87
N ASP A 113 -8.19 -24.49 3.97
CA ASP A 113 -9.38 -25.02 3.34
C ASP A 113 -9.06 -26.26 2.47
N MET A 114 -7.84 -26.34 1.93
CA MET A 114 -7.32 -27.50 1.20
C MET A 114 -6.67 -28.56 2.10
N ASN A 115 -6.68 -28.42 3.43
CA ASN A 115 -5.97 -29.23 4.41
C ASN A 115 -4.44 -29.25 4.18
N ILE A 116 -3.87 -28.15 3.70
CA ILE A 116 -2.43 -27.99 3.51
C ILE A 116 -1.89 -27.08 4.62
N SER A 117 -0.86 -27.54 5.32
CA SER A 117 -0.23 -26.78 6.37
C SER A 117 1.01 -26.03 5.88
N ILE A 118 1.35 -24.93 6.55
CA ILE A 118 2.53 -24.13 6.24
C ILE A 118 3.32 -23.81 7.52
N TYR A 119 4.64 -23.86 7.40
CA TYR A 119 5.58 -23.47 8.45
C TYR A 119 6.38 -22.24 8.06
N PHE A 120 6.33 -21.22 8.91
CA PHE A 120 7.10 -19.98 8.81
C PHE A 120 8.30 -20.09 9.77
N GLU A 121 9.49 -20.34 9.22
CA GLU A 121 10.71 -20.63 9.99
C GLU A 121 11.07 -19.49 10.95
N LYS A 122 11.10 -18.24 10.45
CA LYS A 122 11.51 -17.06 11.24
C LYS A 122 10.56 -16.76 12.40
N GLU A 123 9.27 -16.83 12.12
CA GLU A 123 8.22 -16.56 13.11
C GLU A 123 7.93 -17.77 14.00
N ASN A 124 8.47 -18.96 13.66
CA ASN A 124 8.21 -20.24 14.31
C ASN A 124 6.71 -20.54 14.42
N ILE A 125 5.97 -20.28 13.35
CA ILE A 125 4.54 -20.56 13.26
C ILE A 125 4.32 -21.78 12.38
N ASP A 126 3.75 -22.85 12.95
CA ASP A 126 3.36 -24.06 12.25
C ASP A 126 1.85 -24.24 12.30
N THR A 127 1.20 -24.14 11.14
CA THR A 127 -0.26 -24.25 11.06
C THR A 127 -0.76 -25.67 11.24
N SER A 128 0.11 -26.70 11.21
CA SER A 128 -0.26 -28.08 11.46
C SER A 128 -0.44 -28.40 12.95
N SER A 129 0.27 -27.66 13.82
CA SER A 129 0.29 -27.86 15.27
C SER A 129 -0.65 -26.93 16.04
N MET A 130 -1.25 -25.96 15.36
CA MET A 130 -2.13 -24.96 15.99
C MET A 130 -3.55 -25.08 15.44
N GLU A 131 -4.55 -24.73 16.27
CA GLU A 131 -5.91 -24.57 15.76
C GLU A 131 -5.96 -23.48 14.68
N SER A 132 -6.65 -23.77 13.58
CA SER A 132 -6.73 -22.85 12.44
C SER A 132 -7.22 -21.45 12.83
N GLU A 133 -8.18 -21.34 13.73
CA GLU A 133 -8.69 -20.07 14.23
C GLU A 133 -7.63 -19.26 14.99
N LEU A 134 -6.78 -19.92 15.77
CA LEU A 134 -5.70 -19.27 16.49
C LEU A 134 -4.66 -18.69 15.50
N VAL A 135 -4.24 -19.47 14.51
CA VAL A 135 -3.31 -19.01 13.46
C VAL A 135 -3.89 -17.80 12.74
N LEU A 136 -5.15 -17.89 12.32
CA LEU A 136 -5.83 -16.80 11.62
C LEU A 136 -5.99 -15.55 12.49
N SER A 137 -6.21 -15.73 13.79
CA SER A 137 -6.28 -14.62 14.76
C SER A 137 -4.93 -13.92 14.92
N ILE A 138 -3.83 -14.66 15.04
CA ILE A 138 -2.48 -14.11 15.11
C ILE A 138 -2.15 -13.32 13.83
N LEU A 139 -2.36 -13.90 12.66
CA LEU A 139 -2.11 -13.25 11.39
C LEU A 139 -2.99 -12.02 11.18
N SER A 140 -4.24 -12.06 11.64
CA SER A 140 -5.15 -10.90 11.57
C SER A 140 -4.68 -9.75 12.46
N SER A 141 -4.23 -10.04 13.68
CA SER A 141 -3.65 -9.04 14.58
C SER A 141 -2.40 -8.40 13.97
N MET A 142 -1.49 -9.20 13.41
CA MET A 142 -0.29 -8.70 12.74
C MET A 142 -0.64 -7.81 11.54
N ALA A 143 -1.67 -8.15 10.76
CA ALA A 143 -2.12 -7.34 9.63
C ALA A 143 -2.69 -5.98 10.08
N GLN A 144 -3.42 -5.94 11.18
CA GLN A 144 -3.92 -4.71 11.77
C GLN A 144 -2.78 -3.81 12.26
N ASP A 145 -1.80 -4.37 12.95
CA ASP A 145 -0.63 -3.63 13.45
C ASP A 145 0.23 -3.08 12.30
N GLU A 146 0.45 -3.85 11.24
CA GLU A 146 1.15 -3.40 10.04
C GLU A 146 0.41 -2.22 9.39
N SER A 147 -0.90 -2.33 9.20
CA SER A 147 -1.73 -1.27 8.62
C SER A 147 -1.69 0.01 9.45
N LYS A 148 -1.78 -0.11 10.79
CA LYS A 148 -1.68 1.02 11.72
C LYS A 148 -0.30 1.69 11.63
N SER A 149 0.77 0.90 11.65
CA SER A 149 2.15 1.38 11.54
C SER A 149 2.40 2.13 10.22
N ILE A 150 1.92 1.60 9.09
CA ILE A 150 2.00 2.27 7.78
C ILE A 150 1.26 3.62 7.82
N SER A 151 0.06 3.66 8.40
CA SER A 151 -0.73 4.89 8.53
C SER A 151 0.00 5.94 9.37
N GLU A 152 0.55 5.55 10.52
CA GLU A 152 1.30 6.44 11.42
C GLU A 152 2.57 6.97 10.76
N ASN A 153 3.34 6.11 10.09
CA ASN A 153 4.53 6.50 9.35
C ASN A 153 4.21 7.49 8.23
N ASN A 154 3.12 7.28 7.49
CA ASN A 154 2.67 8.23 6.46
C ASN A 154 2.25 9.58 7.07
N LYS A 155 1.49 9.58 8.17
CA LYS A 155 1.13 10.80 8.89
C LYS A 155 2.37 11.56 9.36
N TRP A 156 3.34 10.85 9.93
CA TRP A 156 4.60 11.43 10.39
C TRP A 156 5.43 12.01 9.23
N ALA A 157 5.57 11.28 8.13
CA ALA A 157 6.31 11.74 6.95
C ALA A 157 5.68 13.00 6.33
N VAL A 158 4.35 13.06 6.25
CA VAL A 158 3.62 14.25 5.78
C VAL A 158 3.84 15.42 6.73
N LYS A 159 3.73 15.22 8.05
CA LYS A 159 3.98 16.25 9.06
C LYS A 159 5.40 16.82 8.96
N LYS A 160 6.40 15.95 8.77
CA LYS A 160 7.80 16.36 8.59
C LYS A 160 8.02 17.20 7.33
N ARG A 161 7.32 16.89 6.22
CA ARG A 161 7.37 17.73 5.01
C ARG A 161 6.74 19.08 5.23
N PHE A 162 5.67 19.19 6.04
CA PHE A 162 5.08 20.47 6.40
C PHE A 162 6.04 21.30 7.26
N GLU A 163 6.65 20.71 8.30
CA GLU A 163 7.59 21.38 9.18
C GLU A 163 8.84 21.89 8.42
N LYS A 164 9.30 21.12 7.41
CA LYS A 164 10.46 21.50 6.58
C LYS A 164 10.11 22.43 5.40
N GLY A 165 8.82 22.72 5.17
CA GLY A 165 8.39 23.51 4.00
C GLY A 165 8.57 22.80 2.65
N THR A 166 8.86 21.49 2.64
CA THR A 166 9.10 20.69 1.41
C THR A 166 7.86 19.98 0.89
N TYR A 167 6.69 20.32 1.41
CA TYR A 167 5.44 19.72 0.96
C TYR A 167 5.01 20.27 -0.39
N LYS A 168 4.87 19.40 -1.38
CA LYS A 168 4.39 19.74 -2.72
C LYS A 168 2.87 19.56 -2.80
N PHE A 169 2.18 20.57 -3.30
CA PHE A 169 0.72 20.52 -3.45
C PHE A 169 0.35 19.71 -4.70
N SER A 170 -0.40 18.63 -4.54
CA SER A 170 -0.89 17.84 -5.68
C SER A 170 -1.97 18.56 -6.51
N CYS A 171 -2.71 19.47 -5.87
CA CYS A 171 -3.76 20.26 -6.52
C CYS A 171 -3.54 21.74 -6.24
N LEU A 172 -3.15 22.47 -7.26
CA LEU A 172 -2.91 23.90 -7.17
C LEU A 172 -4.20 24.70 -7.39
N PRO A 173 -4.37 25.87 -6.70
CA PRO A 173 -5.46 26.78 -7.02
C PRO A 173 -5.28 27.42 -8.40
N TYR A 174 -6.34 27.98 -8.96
CA TYR A 174 -6.31 28.73 -10.21
C TYR A 174 -5.31 29.90 -10.09
N GLY A 175 -4.52 30.17 -11.12
CA GLY A 175 -3.46 31.19 -11.07
C GLY A 175 -2.08 30.68 -10.65
N TYR A 176 -1.98 29.37 -10.31
CA TYR A 176 -0.71 28.73 -10.00
C TYR A 176 -0.49 27.48 -10.85
N MET A 177 0.76 27.16 -11.14
CA MET A 177 1.18 25.96 -11.88
C MET A 177 2.37 25.30 -11.21
N HIS A 178 2.69 24.08 -11.59
CA HIS A 178 3.95 23.44 -11.21
C HIS A 178 5.06 23.84 -12.17
N ASP A 179 6.25 24.06 -11.63
CA ASP A 179 7.47 24.09 -12.42
C ASP A 179 7.97 22.67 -12.74
N ASN A 180 9.16 22.58 -13.37
CA ASN A 180 9.78 21.30 -13.73
C ASN A 180 10.20 20.46 -12.51
N GLU A 181 10.39 21.10 -11.37
CA GLU A 181 10.74 20.45 -10.09
C GLU A 181 9.50 20.09 -9.27
N GLY A 182 8.31 20.49 -9.71
CA GLY A 182 7.02 20.28 -9.05
C GLY A 182 6.73 21.28 -7.94
N ASP A 183 7.43 22.41 -7.92
CA ASP A 183 7.16 23.49 -6.99
C ASP A 183 6.05 24.41 -7.53
N MET A 184 5.37 25.09 -6.60
CA MET A 184 4.26 25.99 -6.95
C MET A 184 4.80 27.34 -7.44
N ILE A 185 4.52 27.68 -8.69
CA ILE A 185 4.85 28.97 -9.28
C ILE A 185 3.58 29.67 -9.79
N ILE A 186 3.65 31.00 -9.99
CA ILE A 186 2.54 31.76 -10.56
C ILE A 186 2.39 31.46 -12.05
N ASN A 187 1.15 31.17 -12.48
CA ASN A 187 0.79 31.09 -13.88
C ASN A 187 0.42 32.47 -14.39
N PRO A 188 1.23 33.15 -15.23
CA PRO A 188 0.98 34.51 -15.67
C PRO A 188 -0.38 34.68 -16.36
N HIS A 189 -0.80 33.68 -17.17
CA HIS A 189 -2.05 33.73 -17.93
C HIS A 189 -3.30 33.68 -17.02
N GLU A 190 -3.24 32.99 -15.90
CA GLU A 190 -4.35 32.87 -14.96
C GLU A 190 -4.28 33.93 -13.83
N ALA A 191 -3.09 34.45 -13.54
CA ALA A 191 -2.87 35.37 -12.42
C ALA A 191 -3.66 36.68 -12.58
N ASP A 192 -3.70 37.22 -13.78
CA ASP A 192 -4.46 38.45 -14.08
C ASP A 192 -5.95 38.27 -13.83
N THR A 193 -6.48 37.11 -14.15
CA THR A 193 -7.88 36.77 -13.85
C THR A 193 -8.14 36.72 -12.35
N VAL A 194 -7.20 36.16 -11.57
CA VAL A 194 -7.30 36.16 -10.10
C VAL A 194 -7.31 37.59 -9.56
N ARG A 195 -6.36 38.43 -10.00
CA ARG A 195 -6.31 39.86 -9.61
C ARG A 195 -7.61 40.58 -9.97
N PHE A 196 -8.13 40.37 -11.20
CA PHE A 196 -9.40 40.92 -11.62
C PHE A 196 -10.56 40.52 -10.73
N ILE A 197 -10.64 39.23 -10.31
CA ILE A 197 -11.68 38.74 -9.37
C ILE A 197 -11.61 39.49 -8.05
N PHE A 198 -10.44 39.57 -7.42
CA PHE A 198 -10.27 40.26 -6.14
C PHE A 198 -10.59 41.76 -6.26
N GLN A 199 -10.07 42.43 -7.29
CA GLN A 199 -10.33 43.86 -7.52
C GLN A 199 -11.82 44.14 -7.76
N SER A 200 -12.50 43.26 -8.50
CA SER A 200 -13.95 43.42 -8.75
C SER A 200 -14.77 43.34 -7.47
N VAL A 201 -14.41 42.42 -6.57
CA VAL A 201 -15.10 42.33 -5.26
C VAL A 201 -14.82 43.56 -4.40
N LEU A 202 -13.58 44.06 -4.39
CA LEU A 202 -13.24 45.31 -3.68
C LEU A 202 -14.03 46.51 -4.20
N ASN A 203 -14.35 46.49 -5.51
CA ASN A 203 -15.18 47.51 -6.14
C ASN A 203 -16.71 47.26 -5.95
N GLY A 204 -17.08 46.29 -5.09
CA GLY A 204 -18.50 46.02 -4.77
C GLY A 204 -19.26 45.20 -5.82
N ILE A 205 -18.57 44.54 -6.77
CA ILE A 205 -19.23 43.71 -7.79
C ILE A 205 -19.53 42.32 -7.17
N GLY A 206 -20.78 41.89 -7.28
CA GLY A 206 -21.21 40.59 -6.78
C GLY A 206 -20.61 39.40 -7.55
N THR A 207 -20.44 38.26 -6.89
CA THR A 207 -19.77 37.06 -7.44
C THR A 207 -20.47 36.46 -8.67
N GLU A 208 -21.78 36.61 -8.80
CA GLU A 208 -22.54 36.20 -10.01
C GLU A 208 -22.17 37.05 -11.21
N LYS A 209 -22.18 38.39 -11.03
CA LYS A 209 -21.80 39.34 -12.10
C LYS A 209 -20.35 39.17 -12.52
N ILE A 210 -19.45 38.85 -11.59
CA ILE A 210 -18.04 38.54 -11.92
C ILE A 210 -17.98 37.30 -12.82
N ALA A 211 -18.71 36.22 -12.45
CA ALA A 211 -18.77 35.02 -13.27
C ALA A 211 -19.26 35.29 -14.67
N ASP A 212 -20.34 36.09 -14.86
CA ASP A 212 -20.89 36.48 -16.15
C ASP A 212 -19.89 37.30 -16.98
N ILE A 213 -19.12 38.19 -16.34
CA ILE A 213 -18.07 38.97 -17.01
C ILE A 213 -16.97 38.04 -17.52
N LEU A 214 -16.54 37.06 -16.75
CA LEU A 214 -15.51 36.11 -17.13
C LEU A 214 -15.97 35.19 -18.27
N GLU A 215 -17.23 34.75 -18.26
CA GLU A 215 -17.87 34.00 -19.36
C GLU A 215 -17.95 34.84 -20.64
N THR A 216 -18.41 36.07 -20.51
CA THR A 216 -18.51 37.01 -21.67
C THR A 216 -17.14 37.25 -22.28
N ARG A 217 -16.11 37.38 -21.49
CA ARG A 217 -14.71 37.52 -21.94
C ARG A 217 -14.10 36.21 -22.42
N LYS A 218 -14.83 35.08 -22.37
CA LYS A 218 -14.37 33.72 -22.75
C LYS A 218 -13.08 33.30 -22.07
N ILE A 219 -12.93 33.71 -20.81
CA ILE A 219 -11.75 33.29 -20.00
C ILE A 219 -11.96 31.85 -19.58
N PRO A 220 -11.04 30.92 -19.91
CA PRO A 220 -11.22 29.52 -19.59
C PRO A 220 -11.06 29.24 -18.10
N THR A 221 -11.88 28.34 -17.56
CA THR A 221 -11.60 27.72 -16.26
C THR A 221 -10.55 26.63 -16.43
N ARG A 222 -9.87 26.23 -15.36
CA ARG A 222 -8.85 25.15 -15.41
C ARG A 222 -9.36 23.82 -15.95
N LYS A 223 -10.64 23.52 -15.74
CA LYS A 223 -11.28 22.26 -16.17
C LYS A 223 -12.15 22.42 -17.42
N GLY A 224 -12.13 23.56 -18.07
CA GLY A 224 -12.94 23.83 -19.27
C GLY A 224 -14.44 24.01 -19.02
N GLY A 225 -14.87 24.06 -17.75
CA GLY A 225 -16.26 24.31 -17.38
C GLY A 225 -16.61 25.81 -17.35
N LYS A 226 -17.84 26.13 -16.96
CA LYS A 226 -18.31 27.52 -16.81
C LYS A 226 -17.87 28.15 -15.49
N TRP A 227 -17.67 29.46 -15.50
CA TRP A 227 -17.54 30.23 -14.27
C TRP A 227 -18.88 30.28 -13.53
N THR A 228 -18.82 30.09 -12.23
CA THR A 228 -20.00 30.14 -11.35
C THR A 228 -19.69 30.99 -10.11
N SER A 229 -20.72 31.54 -9.49
CA SER A 229 -20.59 32.24 -8.19
C SER A 229 -19.84 31.40 -7.15
N SER A 230 -20.05 30.07 -7.15
CA SER A 230 -19.34 29.14 -6.24
C SER A 230 -17.85 29.05 -6.55
N SER A 231 -17.44 29.01 -7.83
CA SER A 231 -16.03 29.00 -8.21
C SER A 231 -15.32 30.31 -7.79
N ILE A 232 -15.97 31.44 -7.97
CA ILE A 232 -15.44 32.75 -7.52
C ILE A 232 -15.30 32.78 -5.99
N ARG A 233 -16.30 32.34 -5.24
CA ARG A 233 -16.22 32.25 -3.77
C ARG A 233 -15.09 31.32 -3.31
N THR A 234 -14.87 30.21 -4.00
CA THR A 234 -13.77 29.28 -3.70
C THR A 234 -12.41 29.96 -3.87
N ILE A 235 -12.24 30.78 -4.91
CA ILE A 235 -11.02 31.58 -5.10
C ILE A 235 -10.85 32.59 -3.97
N LEU A 236 -11.86 33.40 -3.69
CA LEU A 236 -11.83 34.43 -2.69
C LEU A 236 -11.58 33.92 -1.26
N SER A 237 -12.02 32.71 -0.94
CA SER A 237 -11.86 32.10 0.39
C SER A 237 -10.58 31.27 0.56
N ASN A 238 -9.77 31.15 -0.48
CA ASN A 238 -8.58 30.29 -0.44
C ASN A 238 -7.37 31.05 0.11
N GLU A 239 -6.90 30.63 1.28
CA GLU A 239 -5.77 31.23 1.99
C GLU A 239 -4.45 31.30 1.21
N LYS A 240 -4.28 30.50 0.16
CA LYS A 240 -3.06 30.48 -0.64
C LYS A 240 -2.84 31.78 -1.43
N TYR A 241 -3.93 32.52 -1.74
CA TYR A 241 -3.82 33.79 -2.46
C TYR A 241 -3.26 34.94 -1.63
N TYR A 242 -3.30 34.85 -0.31
CA TYR A 242 -2.66 35.82 0.58
C TYR A 242 -1.40 35.29 1.27
N GLY A 243 -0.82 34.22 0.74
CA GLY A 243 0.47 33.71 1.17
C GLY A 243 0.44 32.81 2.39
N ALA A 244 -0.69 32.16 2.69
CA ALA A 244 -0.79 31.19 3.76
C ALA A 244 -1.22 29.82 3.26
N ALA A 245 -0.75 28.77 3.89
CA ALA A 245 -1.25 27.42 3.67
C ALA A 245 -1.62 26.76 5.00
N THR A 246 -2.87 26.38 5.13
CA THR A 246 -3.35 25.68 6.32
C THR A 246 -3.43 24.19 6.01
N PHE A 247 -2.67 23.41 6.76
CA PHE A 247 -2.61 21.94 6.64
C PHE A 247 -3.43 21.26 7.73
N GLN A 248 -3.70 19.98 7.53
CA GLN A 248 -4.42 19.14 8.50
C GLN A 248 -5.78 19.73 8.92
N LYS A 249 -6.52 20.33 7.97
CA LYS A 249 -7.86 20.91 8.25
C LYS A 249 -8.85 19.89 8.78
N THR A 250 -8.64 18.62 8.47
CA THR A 250 -9.46 17.49 8.93
C THR A 250 -8.56 16.33 9.31
N TYR A 251 -9.03 15.47 10.19
CA TYR A 251 -8.44 14.17 10.51
C TYR A 251 -9.51 13.09 10.47
N THR A 252 -9.08 11.86 10.29
CA THR A 252 -9.94 10.68 10.42
C THR A 252 -9.59 9.99 11.73
N ASP A 253 -10.58 9.74 12.57
CA ASP A 253 -10.41 9.04 13.84
C ASP A 253 -10.27 7.51 13.65
N ASP A 254 -10.09 6.78 14.74
CA ASP A 254 -9.93 5.33 14.72
C ASP A 254 -11.21 4.59 14.27
N ASN A 255 -12.36 5.27 14.29
CA ASN A 255 -13.64 4.77 13.81
C ASN A 255 -13.96 5.18 12.36
N TYR A 256 -12.95 5.67 11.63
CA TYR A 256 -13.07 6.17 10.25
C TYR A 256 -13.97 7.40 10.09
N HIS A 257 -14.32 8.12 11.16
CA HIS A 257 -15.05 9.36 11.05
C HIS A 257 -14.14 10.54 10.75
N ARG A 258 -14.54 11.34 9.76
CA ARG A 258 -13.80 12.54 9.38
C ARG A 258 -14.27 13.73 10.20
N SER A 259 -13.36 14.28 11.03
CA SER A 259 -13.60 15.41 11.91
C SER A 259 -12.74 16.62 11.54
N ARG A 260 -13.21 17.83 11.90
CA ARG A 260 -12.40 19.06 11.75
C ARG A 260 -11.29 19.06 12.80
N ASN A 261 -10.10 19.44 12.38
CA ASN A 261 -8.95 19.57 13.27
C ASN A 261 -8.87 21.02 13.81
N CYS A 262 -8.97 21.19 15.12
CA CYS A 262 -8.84 22.51 15.78
C CYS A 262 -7.36 22.95 15.89
N GLY A 263 -6.41 22.01 15.96
CA GLY A 263 -4.96 22.26 16.02
C GLY A 263 -4.30 22.36 14.64
N LYS A 264 -4.83 23.20 13.74
CA LYS A 264 -4.33 23.37 12.37
C LYS A 264 -2.90 23.89 12.34
N LEU A 265 -2.07 23.32 11.48
CA LEU A 265 -0.76 23.85 11.15
C LEU A 265 -0.91 24.85 10.00
N THR A 266 -0.58 26.11 10.24
CA THR A 266 -0.54 27.17 9.22
C THR A 266 0.90 27.54 8.95
N VAL A 267 1.28 27.55 7.67
CA VAL A 267 2.62 27.91 7.20
C VAL A 267 2.49 29.09 6.24
N SER A 268 3.40 30.06 6.37
CA SER A 268 3.50 31.15 5.39
C SER A 268 4.11 30.64 4.08
N LEU A 269 3.51 31.04 2.95
CA LEU A 269 4.03 30.79 1.63
C LEU A 269 4.85 32.00 1.17
N THR A 270 5.99 31.74 0.55
CA THR A 270 6.82 32.82 -0.05
C THR A 270 6.21 33.39 -1.31
N LEU A 271 5.28 32.65 -1.92
CA LEU A 271 4.64 33.04 -3.19
C LEU A 271 3.22 33.55 -2.96
N ASN A 272 2.96 34.79 -3.38
CA ASN A 272 1.66 35.44 -3.23
C ASN A 272 1.32 36.18 -4.53
N ILE A 273 0.27 35.77 -5.23
CA ILE A 273 -0.20 36.41 -6.47
C ILE A 273 -0.58 37.89 -6.25
N MET A 274 -1.09 38.23 -5.04
CA MET A 274 -1.58 39.58 -4.75
C MET A 274 -0.46 40.59 -4.47
N ASN A 275 0.75 40.10 -4.13
CA ASN A 275 1.89 40.97 -3.77
C ASN A 275 2.89 41.19 -4.93
N GLN A 276 2.67 40.60 -6.10
CA GLN A 276 3.48 40.86 -7.28
C GLN A 276 2.76 41.91 -8.14
N SER A 277 3.10 43.16 -7.91
CA SER A 277 2.73 44.32 -8.76
C SER A 277 3.70 44.48 -9.92
#